data_30645863386953a03fe3e95c0ad76c39
#
_entry.id   30645863386953a03fe3e95c0ad76c39
#
_cell.length_a   1.000
_cell.length_b   1.000
_cell.length_c   1.000
_cell.angle_alpha   90.00
_cell.angle_beta   90.00
_cell.angle_gamma   90.00
#
_symmetry.space_group_name_H-M   'P 1'
#
loop_
_entity.id
_entity.type
_entity.pdbx_description
1 polymer ?
#
loop_
_entity_poly.entity_id
_entity_poly.type
_entity_poly.pdbx_seq_one_letter_code
_entity_poly.pdbx_strand_id
1 'polypeptide(L)'
;MTTPAPYDLVTLGRIGVDIYPLQDGVGLEEVETFGKYLGGSAANVAVAGARHGLRTAIVTATGDDAFGRYLHRELGRLGVDDRFVGTVSGLNTPVTFCEIFPPDDFPLYFYREPIAPDLTLEVGDLDLDAIANARIYWSTVTGLSREPSRAAHHVAWEARAREGVSEAGRSVRAVRTILDLDYRPMFWNSAQEASEEVGKALDHVTIAIGNKEECEVAVGETEPDRAADALLERGLELAVVKQGPKGVLAKTRDERVEVPPYFVDVVNGLGAGDSFGGAFCYGLLQGWDLERILRFANVAGAIVASRRECSTAMPTTDEVENILEELDS
;
A
#
# COMPACT_ATOMS: atom_id res chain seq x y z
N MET A 1 -8.58 14.19 30.27
CA MET A 1 -7.89 13.09 29.58
C MET A 1 -7.32 13.70 28.32
N THR A 2 -6.01 13.65 28.09
CA THR A 2 -5.41 14.12 26.85
C THR A 2 -5.84 13.20 25.72
N THR A 3 -6.46 13.74 24.68
CA THR A 3 -6.75 12.98 23.45
C THR A 3 -5.43 12.35 22.98
N PRO A 4 -5.39 11.05 22.68
CA PRO A 4 -4.18 10.44 22.12
C PRO A 4 -3.74 11.19 20.86
N ALA A 5 -2.44 11.35 20.66
CA ALA A 5 -1.94 11.95 19.42
C ALA A 5 -2.43 11.12 18.22
N PRO A 6 -2.85 11.74 17.12
CA PRO A 6 -3.34 11.02 15.94
C PRO A 6 -2.26 10.11 15.37
N TYR A 7 -2.65 9.05 14.65
CA TYR A 7 -1.72 8.25 13.87
C TYR A 7 -1.12 9.11 12.74
N ASP A 8 0.13 8.84 12.42
CA ASP A 8 0.75 9.42 11.23
C ASP A 8 0.22 8.77 9.96
N LEU A 9 0.02 7.44 10.01
CA LEU A 9 -0.50 6.66 8.90
C LEU A 9 -1.47 5.58 9.41
N VAL A 10 -2.68 5.57 8.88
CA VAL A 10 -3.63 4.46 9.02
C VAL A 10 -3.83 3.83 7.64
N THR A 11 -3.63 2.52 7.53
CA THR A 11 -3.90 1.78 6.30
C THR A 11 -5.17 0.94 6.42
N LEU A 12 -5.93 0.78 5.34
CA LEU A 12 -7.06 -0.13 5.23
C LEU A 12 -6.84 -1.05 4.02
N GLY A 13 -6.93 -2.35 4.24
CA GLY A 13 -6.82 -3.34 3.17
C GLY A 13 -6.33 -4.70 3.65
N ARG A 14 -5.78 -5.48 2.73
CA ARG A 14 -5.44 -6.87 2.96
C ARG A 14 -4.19 -7.06 3.82
N ILE A 15 -4.27 -8.16 4.59
CA ILE A 15 -3.17 -8.77 5.31
C ILE A 15 -3.15 -10.28 5.02
N GLY A 16 -2.00 -10.91 5.07
CA GLY A 16 -1.88 -12.35 4.90
C GLY A 16 -0.49 -12.86 5.26
N VAL A 17 -0.30 -14.16 5.11
CA VAL A 17 1.00 -14.79 5.26
C VAL A 17 1.59 -15.04 3.89
N ASP A 18 2.75 -14.47 3.64
CA ASP A 18 3.53 -14.76 2.44
C ASP A 18 4.46 -15.94 2.70
N ILE A 19 4.45 -16.90 1.79
CA ILE A 19 5.27 -18.11 1.82
C ILE A 19 6.20 -18.08 0.61
N TYR A 20 7.44 -17.69 0.85
CA TYR A 20 8.44 -17.53 -0.20
C TYR A 20 9.37 -18.73 -0.27
N PRO A 21 9.70 -19.19 -1.49
CA PRO A 21 10.72 -20.24 -1.67
C PRO A 21 12.07 -19.74 -1.15
N LEU A 22 12.84 -20.66 -0.57
CA LEU A 22 14.24 -20.41 -0.22
C LEU A 22 15.20 -20.89 -1.34
N GLN A 23 14.63 -21.33 -2.46
CA GLN A 23 15.29 -21.75 -3.68
C GLN A 23 14.83 -20.83 -4.82
N ASP A 24 15.76 -20.21 -5.52
CA ASP A 24 15.47 -19.30 -6.64
C ASP A 24 15.50 -20.05 -7.98
N GLY A 25 14.71 -19.58 -8.95
CA GLY A 25 14.73 -20.06 -10.32
C GLY A 25 14.14 -21.47 -10.51
N VAL A 26 13.31 -21.92 -9.55
CA VAL A 26 12.57 -23.20 -9.65
C VAL A 26 11.08 -22.96 -9.42
N GLY A 27 10.25 -23.74 -10.14
CA GLY A 27 8.79 -23.70 -9.96
C GLY A 27 8.37 -24.27 -8.61
N LEU A 28 7.20 -23.86 -8.11
CA LEU A 28 6.69 -24.28 -6.79
C LEU A 28 6.60 -25.81 -6.64
N GLU A 29 6.41 -26.56 -7.71
CA GLU A 29 6.37 -28.02 -7.71
C GLU A 29 7.72 -28.65 -7.33
N GLU A 30 8.82 -27.91 -7.44
CA GLU A 30 10.18 -28.38 -7.11
C GLU A 30 10.75 -27.74 -5.85
N VAL A 31 10.04 -26.77 -5.25
CA VAL A 31 10.49 -26.09 -4.04
C VAL A 31 10.34 -27.00 -2.81
N GLU A 32 11.43 -27.24 -2.10
CA GLU A 32 11.45 -28.09 -0.90
C GLU A 32 11.36 -27.29 0.41
N THR A 33 11.80 -26.02 0.41
CA THR A 33 11.89 -25.21 1.63
C THR A 33 11.34 -23.82 1.44
N PHE A 34 10.60 -23.33 2.45
CA PHE A 34 9.93 -22.04 2.40
C PHE A 34 10.22 -21.21 3.65
N GLY A 35 10.29 -19.91 3.47
CA GLY A 35 10.23 -18.90 4.53
C GLY A 35 8.80 -18.37 4.68
N LYS A 36 8.43 -18.00 5.90
CA LYS A 36 7.12 -17.44 6.24
C LYS A 36 7.26 -16.01 6.70
N TYR A 37 6.51 -15.09 6.06
CA TYR A 37 6.58 -13.65 6.29
C TYR A 37 5.19 -13.04 6.45
N LEU A 38 5.11 -11.86 7.08
CA LEU A 38 3.93 -11.02 7.00
C LEU A 38 3.86 -10.42 5.60
N GLY A 39 2.68 -10.45 4.99
CA GLY A 39 2.39 -9.91 3.68
C GLY A 39 1.05 -9.20 3.62
N GLY A 40 0.69 -8.79 2.42
CA GLY A 40 -0.49 -7.96 2.14
C GLY A 40 -0.11 -6.49 1.96
N SER A 41 -0.50 -5.89 0.84
CA SER A 41 -0.08 -4.55 0.42
C SER A 41 -0.31 -3.49 1.50
N ALA A 42 -1.52 -3.39 2.06
CA ALA A 42 -1.82 -2.42 3.13
C ALA A 42 -0.99 -2.66 4.41
N ALA A 43 -0.75 -3.93 4.77
CA ALA A 43 0.08 -4.28 5.92
C ALA A 43 1.56 -3.93 5.68
N ASN A 44 2.05 -4.20 4.48
CA ASN A 44 3.43 -3.87 4.09
C ASN A 44 3.68 -2.36 4.10
N VAL A 45 2.74 -1.55 3.59
CA VAL A 45 2.84 -0.07 3.63
C VAL A 45 2.85 0.44 5.08
N ALA A 46 2.02 -0.13 5.98
CA ALA A 46 2.04 0.22 7.39
C ALA A 46 3.40 -0.11 8.05
N VAL A 47 3.96 -1.29 7.73
CA VAL A 47 5.29 -1.69 8.20
C VAL A 47 6.37 -0.77 7.66
N ALA A 48 6.36 -0.45 6.35
CA ALA A 48 7.32 0.47 5.75
C ALA A 48 7.27 1.86 6.41
N GLY A 49 6.07 2.40 6.66
CA GLY A 49 5.92 3.64 7.42
C GLY A 49 6.48 3.56 8.84
N ALA A 50 6.22 2.45 9.56
CA ALA A 50 6.76 2.22 10.90
C ALA A 50 8.29 2.13 10.91
N ARG A 51 8.90 1.53 9.89
CA ARG A 51 10.38 1.47 9.73
C ARG A 51 11.00 2.85 9.56
N HIS A 52 10.26 3.82 9.03
CA HIS A 52 10.67 5.24 8.96
C HIS A 52 10.26 6.04 10.21
N GLY A 53 9.81 5.39 11.28
CA GLY A 53 9.47 6.03 12.55
C GLY A 53 8.07 6.65 12.61
N LEU A 54 7.22 6.39 11.64
CA LEU A 54 5.82 6.83 11.70
C LEU A 54 5.04 5.99 12.71
N ARG A 55 4.10 6.62 13.40
CA ARG A 55 3.10 5.93 14.20
C ARG A 55 2.01 5.37 13.30
N THR A 56 2.05 4.07 13.05
CA THR A 56 1.19 3.40 12.07
C THR A 56 0.19 2.47 12.73
N ALA A 57 -0.97 2.30 12.09
CA ALA A 57 -1.96 1.27 12.39
C ALA A 57 -2.54 0.73 11.09
N ILE A 58 -3.10 -0.48 11.16
CA ILE A 58 -3.80 -1.11 10.05
C ILE A 58 -5.21 -1.51 10.47
N VAL A 59 -6.19 -1.20 9.63
CA VAL A 59 -7.57 -1.69 9.71
C VAL A 59 -7.71 -2.88 8.75
N THR A 60 -7.93 -4.07 9.29
CA THR A 60 -8.02 -5.31 8.53
C THR A 60 -8.61 -6.42 9.40
N ALA A 61 -8.68 -7.65 8.87
CA ALA A 61 -9.05 -8.82 9.67
C ALA A 61 -8.24 -10.05 9.29
N THR A 62 -8.08 -10.96 10.25
CA THR A 62 -7.43 -12.27 10.11
C THR A 62 -8.40 -13.40 10.48
N GLY A 63 -8.08 -14.62 10.15
CA GLY A 63 -8.77 -15.80 10.69
C GLY A 63 -8.42 -16.05 12.16
N ASP A 64 -9.29 -16.78 12.87
CA ASP A 64 -9.00 -17.30 14.22
C ASP A 64 -8.15 -18.58 14.13
N ASP A 65 -6.93 -18.44 13.64
CA ASP A 65 -6.02 -19.54 13.40
C ASP A 65 -4.56 -19.23 13.80
N ALA A 66 -3.66 -20.16 13.57
CA ALA A 66 -2.25 -20.00 13.91
C ALA A 66 -1.56 -18.89 13.12
N PHE A 67 -2.00 -18.67 11.86
CA PHE A 67 -1.47 -17.61 11.01
C PHE A 67 -2.00 -16.24 11.41
N GLY A 68 -3.27 -16.11 11.81
CA GLY A 68 -3.80 -14.89 12.38
C GLY A 68 -3.02 -14.45 13.62
N ARG A 69 -2.80 -15.37 14.58
CA ARG A 69 -1.97 -15.10 15.77
C ARG A 69 -0.52 -14.73 15.43
N TYR A 70 0.03 -15.32 14.36
CA TYR A 70 1.35 -14.94 13.87
C TYR A 70 1.36 -13.51 13.35
N LEU A 71 0.38 -13.11 12.53
CA LEU A 71 0.31 -11.77 11.94
C LEU A 71 0.16 -10.68 13.01
N HIS A 72 -0.70 -10.88 14.03
CA HIS A 72 -0.80 -9.96 15.17
C HIS A 72 0.54 -9.74 15.86
N ARG A 73 1.26 -10.84 16.15
CA ARG A 73 2.58 -10.74 16.78
C ARG A 73 3.61 -10.04 15.90
N GLU A 74 3.61 -10.32 14.59
CA GLU A 74 4.56 -9.70 13.66
C GLU A 74 4.27 -8.21 13.44
N LEU A 75 3.00 -7.79 13.35
CA LEU A 75 2.65 -6.37 13.31
C LEU A 75 3.24 -5.64 14.50
N GLY A 76 3.01 -6.13 15.72
CA GLY A 76 3.58 -5.53 16.93
C GLY A 76 5.11 -5.52 16.94
N ARG A 77 5.77 -6.63 16.49
CA ARG A 77 7.23 -6.71 16.37
C ARG A 77 7.81 -5.69 15.37
N LEU A 78 7.06 -5.40 14.29
CA LEU A 78 7.44 -4.47 13.24
C LEU A 78 6.98 -3.02 13.52
N GLY A 79 6.38 -2.77 14.69
CA GLY A 79 6.03 -1.42 15.15
C GLY A 79 4.68 -0.90 14.64
N VAL A 80 3.82 -1.76 14.10
CA VAL A 80 2.47 -1.42 13.65
C VAL A 80 1.46 -1.73 14.76
N ASP A 81 0.58 -0.78 15.07
CA ASP A 81 -0.51 -0.98 16.04
C ASP A 81 -1.60 -1.86 15.43
N ASP A 82 -1.86 -3.01 16.04
CA ASP A 82 -2.78 -4.04 15.57
C ASP A 82 -4.18 -3.98 16.22
N ARG A 83 -4.48 -2.92 16.99
CA ARG A 83 -5.76 -2.79 17.72
C ARG A 83 -7.01 -2.77 16.82
N PHE A 84 -6.85 -2.42 15.54
CA PHE A 84 -7.92 -2.39 14.54
C PHE A 84 -7.88 -3.62 13.62
N VAL A 85 -7.16 -4.66 14.00
CA VAL A 85 -7.14 -5.94 13.30
C VAL A 85 -8.18 -6.86 13.93
N GLY A 86 -9.27 -7.11 13.18
CA GLY A 86 -10.32 -8.02 13.60
C GLY A 86 -9.90 -9.50 13.49
N THR A 87 -10.62 -10.35 14.21
CA THR A 87 -10.47 -11.83 14.10
C THR A 87 -11.82 -12.44 13.72
N VAL A 88 -11.84 -13.16 12.61
CA VAL A 88 -13.07 -13.76 12.05
C VAL A 88 -13.05 -15.27 12.23
N SER A 89 -13.98 -15.77 13.05
CA SER A 89 -14.13 -17.21 13.26
C SER A 89 -14.69 -17.92 12.02
N GLY A 90 -14.18 -19.08 11.70
CA GLY A 90 -14.64 -19.91 10.57
C GLY A 90 -14.04 -19.53 9.22
N LEU A 91 -13.24 -18.48 9.13
CA LEU A 91 -12.44 -18.15 7.96
C LEU A 91 -10.96 -18.38 8.23
N ASN A 92 -10.24 -18.75 7.18
CA ASN A 92 -8.79 -18.93 7.27
C ASN A 92 -8.06 -17.60 7.01
N THR A 93 -6.96 -17.40 7.71
CA THR A 93 -6.00 -16.34 7.37
C THR A 93 -5.44 -16.59 5.98
N PRO A 94 -5.46 -15.60 5.05
CA PRO A 94 -4.97 -15.78 3.71
C PRO A 94 -3.49 -16.14 3.66
N VAL A 95 -3.13 -16.97 2.68
CA VAL A 95 -1.74 -17.35 2.39
C VAL A 95 -1.46 -17.02 0.92
N THR A 96 -0.29 -16.45 0.66
CA THR A 96 0.18 -16.19 -0.70
C THR A 96 1.50 -16.92 -0.90
N PHE A 97 1.56 -17.76 -1.91
CA PHE A 97 2.82 -18.31 -2.41
C PHE A 97 3.33 -17.46 -3.57
N CYS A 98 4.63 -17.46 -3.77
CA CYS A 98 5.23 -16.89 -4.98
C CYS A 98 6.28 -17.83 -5.55
N GLU A 99 6.57 -17.63 -6.82
CA GLU A 99 7.80 -18.12 -7.44
C GLU A 99 8.79 -16.96 -7.56
N ILE A 100 10.07 -17.24 -7.52
CA ILE A 100 11.12 -16.21 -7.59
C ILE A 100 12.03 -16.53 -8.79
N PHE A 101 11.77 -15.84 -9.89
CA PHE A 101 12.57 -15.88 -11.12
C PHE A 101 13.15 -14.49 -11.43
N PRO A 102 14.25 -14.11 -10.77
CA PRO A 102 14.86 -12.81 -10.99
C PRO A 102 15.30 -12.65 -12.47
N PRO A 103 15.29 -11.44 -13.05
CA PRO A 103 15.10 -10.18 -12.31
C PRO A 103 13.66 -9.63 -12.28
N ASP A 104 12.70 -10.21 -13.02
CA ASP A 104 11.42 -9.55 -13.35
C ASP A 104 10.17 -10.45 -13.35
N ASP A 105 10.31 -11.74 -13.04
CA ASP A 105 9.18 -12.67 -13.01
C ASP A 105 8.95 -13.23 -11.59
N PHE A 106 7.84 -12.84 -10.97
CA PHE A 106 7.47 -13.18 -9.60
C PHE A 106 5.99 -13.56 -9.51
N PRO A 107 5.58 -14.72 -10.07
CA PRO A 107 4.20 -15.19 -10.05
C PRO A 107 3.66 -15.32 -8.63
N LEU A 108 2.41 -14.89 -8.42
CA LEU A 108 1.72 -14.93 -7.14
C LEU A 108 0.53 -15.88 -7.17
N TYR A 109 0.41 -16.72 -6.15
CA TYR A 109 -0.67 -17.68 -5.96
C TYR A 109 -1.39 -17.38 -4.66
N PHE A 110 -2.61 -16.83 -4.75
CA PHE A 110 -3.39 -16.38 -3.62
C PHE A 110 -4.37 -17.45 -3.14
N TYR A 111 -4.28 -17.83 -1.88
CA TYR A 111 -5.22 -18.73 -1.20
C TYR A 111 -6.11 -17.89 -0.28
N ARG A 112 -7.24 -17.39 -0.84
CA ARG A 112 -8.16 -16.44 -0.20
C ARG A 112 -9.62 -16.90 -0.23
N GLU A 113 -9.88 -18.15 -0.61
CA GLU A 113 -11.24 -18.73 -0.70
C GLU A 113 -11.69 -19.40 0.61
N PRO A 114 -13.02 -19.42 0.90
CA PRO A 114 -14.14 -18.90 0.08
C PRO A 114 -14.22 -17.38 0.07
N ILE A 115 -13.69 -16.69 1.07
CA ILE A 115 -13.52 -15.25 1.20
C ILE A 115 -12.42 -14.97 2.23
N ALA A 116 -11.60 -13.96 1.97
CA ALA A 116 -10.61 -13.54 2.95
C ALA A 116 -11.23 -12.70 4.06
N PRO A 117 -10.78 -12.82 5.32
CA PRO A 117 -11.30 -12.05 6.46
C PRO A 117 -11.31 -10.54 6.24
N ASP A 118 -10.28 -9.97 5.59
CA ASP A 118 -10.20 -8.54 5.29
C ASP A 118 -11.32 -8.04 4.34
N LEU A 119 -11.91 -8.94 3.55
CA LEU A 119 -13.05 -8.63 2.68
C LEU A 119 -14.41 -8.73 3.39
N THR A 120 -14.44 -9.20 4.64
CA THR A 120 -15.67 -9.27 5.45
C THR A 120 -15.82 -8.09 6.42
N LEU A 121 -14.92 -7.11 6.34
CA LEU A 121 -15.01 -5.89 7.15
C LEU A 121 -16.31 -5.15 6.87
N GLU A 122 -17.09 -4.93 7.91
CA GLU A 122 -18.29 -4.11 7.88
C GLU A 122 -18.01 -2.68 8.39
N VAL A 123 -18.92 -1.76 8.14
CA VAL A 123 -18.80 -0.37 8.65
C VAL A 123 -18.65 -0.32 10.17
N GLY A 124 -19.30 -1.26 10.88
CA GLY A 124 -19.23 -1.36 12.33
C GLY A 124 -17.86 -1.78 12.90
N ASP A 125 -17.00 -2.34 12.07
CA ASP A 125 -15.65 -2.76 12.45
C ASP A 125 -14.63 -1.60 12.36
N LEU A 126 -15.03 -0.47 11.76
CA LEU A 126 -14.14 0.67 11.54
C LEU A 126 -14.09 1.61 12.75
N ASP A 127 -12.90 1.95 13.21
CA ASP A 127 -12.71 3.12 14.06
C ASP A 127 -12.63 4.39 13.18
N LEU A 128 -13.81 4.97 12.90
CA LEU A 128 -13.93 6.13 12.02
C LEU A 128 -13.21 7.37 12.58
N ASP A 129 -13.09 7.49 13.91
CA ASP A 129 -12.36 8.59 14.54
C ASP A 129 -10.85 8.46 14.28
N ALA A 130 -10.29 7.24 14.41
CA ALA A 130 -8.89 6.98 14.10
C ALA A 130 -8.59 7.23 12.61
N ILE A 131 -9.47 6.78 11.72
CA ILE A 131 -9.37 6.98 10.27
C ILE A 131 -9.45 8.48 9.95
N ALA A 132 -10.46 9.18 10.43
CA ALA A 132 -10.70 10.60 10.16
C ALA A 132 -9.54 11.48 10.63
N ASN A 133 -8.98 11.18 11.82
CA ASN A 133 -7.92 11.99 12.44
C ASN A 133 -6.49 11.59 12.04
N ALA A 134 -6.27 10.51 11.31
CA ALA A 134 -4.94 10.15 10.81
C ALA A 134 -4.35 11.26 9.93
N ARG A 135 -3.04 11.51 10.02
CA ARG A 135 -2.37 12.49 9.16
C ARG A 135 -2.40 12.05 7.69
N ILE A 136 -2.21 10.75 7.44
CA ILE A 136 -2.40 10.09 6.15
C ILE A 136 -3.32 8.89 6.35
N TYR A 137 -4.26 8.71 5.44
CA TYR A 137 -5.05 7.50 5.31
C TYR A 137 -4.74 6.85 3.96
N TRP A 138 -4.40 5.57 3.98
CA TRP A 138 -4.02 4.77 2.82
C TRP A 138 -5.00 3.62 2.65
N SER A 139 -5.56 3.46 1.47
CA SER A 139 -6.42 2.34 1.13
C SER A 139 -5.98 1.71 -0.19
N THR A 140 -6.37 0.45 -0.42
CA THR A 140 -6.01 -0.30 -1.63
C THR A 140 -7.24 -0.72 -2.42
N VAL A 141 -7.14 -0.69 -3.74
CA VAL A 141 -8.22 -1.08 -4.66
C VAL A 141 -8.67 -2.53 -4.43
N THR A 142 -7.79 -3.41 -3.98
CA THR A 142 -8.17 -4.81 -3.68
C THR A 142 -9.29 -4.94 -2.66
N GLY A 143 -9.43 -4.00 -1.72
CA GLY A 143 -10.51 -3.97 -0.73
C GLY A 143 -11.90 -3.67 -1.32
N LEU A 144 -11.96 -3.12 -2.54
CA LEU A 144 -13.20 -2.82 -3.25
C LEU A 144 -13.76 -4.02 -4.01
N SER A 145 -13.02 -5.12 -4.09
CA SER A 145 -13.39 -6.26 -4.93
C SER A 145 -14.63 -6.99 -4.46
N ARG A 146 -15.00 -6.89 -3.18
CA ARG A 146 -16.15 -7.59 -2.58
C ARG A 146 -16.85 -6.76 -1.52
N GLU A 147 -18.17 -6.98 -1.39
CA GLU A 147 -18.94 -6.58 -0.20
C GLU A 147 -18.69 -7.57 0.96
N PRO A 148 -18.76 -7.11 2.22
CA PRO A 148 -19.07 -5.75 2.68
C PRO A 148 -17.90 -4.77 2.69
N SER A 149 -16.66 -5.23 2.45
CA SER A 149 -15.44 -4.40 2.50
C SER A 149 -15.53 -3.17 1.58
N ARG A 150 -16.14 -3.29 0.40
CA ARG A 150 -16.37 -2.16 -0.52
C ARG A 150 -17.14 -1.03 0.16
N ALA A 151 -18.28 -1.34 0.79
CA ALA A 151 -19.07 -0.35 1.53
C ALA A 151 -18.28 0.27 2.69
N ALA A 152 -17.49 -0.54 3.41
CA ALA A 152 -16.63 -0.05 4.49
C ALA A 152 -15.60 0.97 4.00
N HIS A 153 -14.98 0.76 2.83
CA HIS A 153 -14.04 1.71 2.22
C HIS A 153 -14.71 3.04 1.90
N HIS A 154 -15.92 3.03 1.31
CA HIS A 154 -16.66 4.27 1.02
C HIS A 154 -16.96 5.08 2.28
N VAL A 155 -17.41 4.43 3.36
CA VAL A 155 -17.70 5.11 4.64
C VAL A 155 -16.41 5.66 5.28
N ALA A 156 -15.30 4.94 5.16
CA ALA A 156 -14.00 5.42 5.64
C ALA A 156 -13.57 6.71 4.91
N TRP A 157 -13.72 6.79 3.59
CA TRP A 157 -13.43 8.00 2.81
C TRP A 157 -14.37 9.16 3.14
N GLU A 158 -15.67 8.88 3.34
CA GLU A 158 -16.62 9.91 3.78
C GLU A 158 -16.25 10.50 5.15
N ALA A 159 -15.79 9.66 6.09
CA ALA A 159 -15.32 10.13 7.39
C ALA A 159 -14.11 11.08 7.25
N ARG A 160 -13.19 10.78 6.31
CA ARG A 160 -12.05 11.63 5.98
C ARG A 160 -12.46 12.98 5.42
N ALA A 161 -13.44 13.00 4.51
CA ALA A 161 -13.92 14.22 3.87
C ALA A 161 -14.56 15.20 4.88
N ARG A 162 -15.23 14.70 5.92
CA ARG A 162 -15.86 15.54 6.96
C ARG A 162 -14.87 16.32 7.81
N GLU A 163 -13.71 15.73 8.12
CA GLU A 163 -12.66 16.38 8.93
C GLU A 163 -11.84 17.42 8.13
N GLY A 164 -11.84 17.33 6.79
CA GLY A 164 -11.18 18.31 5.92
C GLY A 164 -11.85 19.67 5.84
N VAL A 165 -13.10 19.82 6.36
CA VAL A 165 -13.91 21.06 6.26
C VAL A 165 -14.23 21.59 7.64
N SER A 166 -13.77 22.83 7.96
CA SER A 166 -14.20 23.52 9.18
C SER A 166 -15.66 24.00 9.06
N GLU A 167 -16.34 24.24 10.21
CA GLU A 167 -17.66 24.88 10.27
C GLU A 167 -17.73 26.23 9.54
N ALA A 168 -16.59 26.88 9.31
CA ALA A 168 -16.45 28.13 8.55
C ALA A 168 -16.10 27.91 7.05
N GLY A 169 -16.14 26.68 6.53
CA GLY A 169 -15.85 26.37 5.13
C GLY A 169 -14.37 26.56 4.74
N ARG A 170 -13.46 26.67 5.72
CA ARG A 170 -12.02 26.72 5.48
C ARG A 170 -11.43 25.33 5.69
N SER A 171 -10.62 24.84 4.74
CA SER A 171 -9.80 23.66 4.95
C SER A 171 -8.90 23.88 6.17
N VAL A 172 -9.13 23.10 7.23
CA VAL A 172 -8.39 23.24 8.50
C VAL A 172 -7.10 22.43 8.47
N ARG A 173 -7.03 21.42 7.59
CA ARG A 173 -5.89 20.53 7.47
C ARG A 173 -5.84 19.99 6.05
N ALA A 174 -4.65 19.93 5.46
CA ALA A 174 -4.45 19.19 4.22
C ALA A 174 -4.70 17.69 4.53
N VAL A 175 -5.88 17.20 4.18
CA VAL A 175 -6.25 15.79 4.37
C VAL A 175 -5.60 14.99 3.26
N ARG A 176 -4.65 14.13 3.59
CA ARG A 176 -4.00 13.23 2.63
C ARG A 176 -4.68 11.88 2.66
N THR A 177 -5.52 11.63 1.67
CA THR A 177 -6.21 10.36 1.46
C THR A 177 -5.64 9.73 0.21
N ILE A 178 -4.95 8.61 0.36
CA ILE A 178 -4.19 7.92 -0.70
C ILE A 178 -4.93 6.66 -1.11
N LEU A 179 -5.10 6.47 -2.42
CA LEU A 179 -5.53 5.23 -3.03
C LEU A 179 -4.34 4.59 -3.76
N ASP A 180 -3.96 3.40 -3.30
CA ASP A 180 -3.07 2.52 -4.05
C ASP A 180 -3.91 1.72 -5.04
N LEU A 181 -3.59 1.87 -6.31
CA LEU A 181 -4.34 1.27 -7.40
C LEU A 181 -4.16 -0.26 -7.49
N ASP A 182 -3.31 -0.85 -6.69
CA ASP A 182 -3.04 -2.31 -6.47
C ASP A 182 -4.08 -3.25 -7.09
N TYR A 183 -4.23 -3.18 -8.42
CA TYR A 183 -5.16 -4.02 -9.17
C TYR A 183 -4.63 -5.45 -9.26
N ARG A 184 -5.48 -6.41 -8.88
CA ARG A 184 -5.19 -7.85 -8.99
C ARG A 184 -6.34 -8.52 -9.76
N PRO A 185 -6.15 -8.87 -11.04
CA PRO A 185 -7.24 -9.39 -11.89
C PRO A 185 -8.02 -10.54 -11.27
N MET A 186 -7.34 -11.43 -10.53
CA MET A 186 -7.93 -12.62 -9.91
C MET A 186 -8.93 -12.31 -8.78
N PHE A 187 -9.01 -11.08 -8.27
CA PHE A 187 -9.95 -10.70 -7.22
C PHE A 187 -11.26 -10.12 -7.77
N TRP A 188 -11.35 -9.89 -9.07
CA TRP A 188 -12.47 -9.23 -9.73
C TRP A 188 -13.18 -10.16 -10.69
N ASN A 189 -14.49 -9.95 -10.90
CA ASN A 189 -15.24 -10.68 -11.91
C ASN A 189 -14.86 -10.21 -13.34
N SER A 190 -14.44 -8.94 -13.46
CA SER A 190 -13.97 -8.36 -14.72
C SER A 190 -13.12 -7.10 -14.48
N ALA A 191 -12.28 -6.73 -15.44
CA ALA A 191 -11.56 -5.47 -15.44
C ALA A 191 -12.52 -4.26 -15.51
N GLN A 192 -13.69 -4.41 -16.16
CA GLN A 192 -14.68 -3.36 -16.20
C GLN A 192 -15.29 -3.07 -14.82
N GLU A 193 -15.64 -4.12 -14.03
CA GLU A 193 -16.11 -3.94 -12.66
C GLU A 193 -15.04 -3.20 -11.82
N ALA A 194 -13.79 -3.61 -11.93
CA ALA A 194 -12.70 -2.94 -11.24
C ALA A 194 -12.59 -1.46 -11.63
N SER A 195 -12.64 -1.15 -12.92
CA SER A 195 -12.59 0.22 -13.44
C SER A 195 -13.73 1.08 -12.92
N GLU A 196 -14.97 0.55 -12.88
CA GLU A 196 -16.13 1.25 -12.36
C GLU A 196 -16.01 1.57 -10.87
N GLU A 197 -15.54 0.62 -10.05
CA GLU A 197 -15.37 0.82 -8.61
C GLU A 197 -14.19 1.73 -8.29
N VAL A 198 -13.08 1.60 -9.01
CA VAL A 198 -11.94 2.53 -8.90
C VAL A 198 -12.37 3.94 -9.30
N GLY A 199 -13.15 4.09 -10.38
CA GLY A 199 -13.70 5.38 -10.80
C GLY A 199 -14.48 6.07 -9.68
N LYS A 200 -15.30 5.34 -8.92
CA LYS A 200 -16.02 5.88 -7.75
C LYS A 200 -15.06 6.25 -6.61
N ALA A 201 -14.05 5.42 -6.36
CA ALA A 201 -13.07 5.66 -5.31
C ALA A 201 -12.23 6.94 -5.54
N LEU A 202 -11.87 7.22 -6.80
CA LEU A 202 -11.10 8.42 -7.16
C LEU A 202 -11.79 9.73 -6.77
N ASP A 203 -13.12 9.76 -6.68
CA ASP A 203 -13.89 10.94 -6.27
C ASP A 203 -13.74 11.28 -4.76
N HIS A 204 -13.13 10.38 -3.98
CA HIS A 204 -12.99 10.49 -2.52
C HIS A 204 -11.54 10.67 -2.04
N VAL A 205 -10.56 10.58 -2.93
CA VAL A 205 -9.16 10.57 -2.56
C VAL A 205 -8.42 11.80 -3.11
N THR A 206 -7.31 12.17 -2.48
CA THR A 206 -6.52 13.32 -2.90
C THR A 206 -5.26 12.90 -3.67
N ILE A 207 -4.82 11.66 -3.49
CA ILE A 207 -3.60 11.12 -4.11
C ILE A 207 -3.91 9.72 -4.63
N ALA A 208 -3.46 9.39 -5.84
CA ALA A 208 -3.44 8.02 -6.34
C ALA A 208 -2.01 7.60 -6.72
N ILE A 209 -1.69 6.33 -6.42
CA ILE A 209 -0.40 5.73 -6.74
C ILE A 209 -0.66 4.41 -7.45
N GLY A 210 -0.05 4.21 -8.62
CA GLY A 210 -0.18 2.97 -9.37
C GLY A 210 0.95 2.77 -10.37
N ASN A 211 1.01 1.56 -10.93
CA ASN A 211 1.81 1.28 -12.12
C ASN A 211 0.98 1.55 -13.39
N LYS A 212 1.54 1.27 -14.56
CA LYS A 212 0.90 1.54 -15.85
C LYS A 212 -0.38 0.72 -16.06
N GLU A 213 -0.35 -0.57 -15.72
CA GLU A 213 -1.49 -1.47 -15.86
C GLU A 213 -2.61 -1.10 -14.88
N GLU A 214 -2.24 -0.69 -13.68
CA GLU A 214 -3.17 -0.19 -12.68
C GLU A 214 -3.82 1.13 -13.11
N CYS A 215 -3.07 2.02 -13.74
CA CYS A 215 -3.59 3.26 -14.33
C CYS A 215 -4.51 2.99 -15.52
N GLU A 216 -4.21 1.97 -16.36
CA GLU A 216 -5.11 1.57 -17.45
C GLU A 216 -6.49 1.20 -16.93
N VAL A 217 -6.55 0.41 -15.85
CA VAL A 217 -7.83 0.04 -15.20
C VAL A 217 -8.52 1.25 -14.58
N ALA A 218 -7.75 2.14 -13.95
CA ALA A 218 -8.29 3.29 -13.23
C ALA A 218 -8.85 4.39 -14.14
N VAL A 219 -8.14 4.72 -15.23
CA VAL A 219 -8.41 5.88 -16.09
C VAL A 219 -8.28 5.62 -17.60
N GLY A 220 -8.00 4.39 -18.01
CA GLY A 220 -7.90 4.00 -19.41
C GLY A 220 -6.61 4.42 -20.13
N GLU A 221 -5.57 4.80 -19.38
CA GLU A 221 -4.31 5.33 -19.91
C GLU A 221 -3.10 4.57 -19.36
N THR A 222 -2.17 4.21 -20.25
CA THR A 222 -0.91 3.52 -19.91
C THR A 222 0.33 4.41 -20.08
N GLU A 223 0.22 5.49 -20.85
CA GLU A 223 1.30 6.46 -20.99
C GLU A 223 1.36 7.32 -19.72
N PRO A 224 2.52 7.40 -19.04
CA PRO A 224 2.59 7.97 -17.68
C PRO A 224 2.08 9.40 -17.53
N ASP A 225 2.42 10.29 -18.45
CA ASP A 225 1.94 11.68 -18.39
C ASP A 225 0.43 11.78 -18.61
N ARG A 226 -0.12 11.03 -19.58
CA ARG A 226 -1.57 11.00 -19.84
C ARG A 226 -2.34 10.34 -18.69
N ALA A 227 -1.78 9.27 -18.11
CA ALA A 227 -2.36 8.63 -16.95
C ALA A 227 -2.42 9.59 -15.74
N ALA A 228 -1.32 10.30 -15.49
CA ALA A 228 -1.28 11.30 -14.43
C ALA A 228 -2.27 12.45 -14.68
N ASP A 229 -2.36 12.96 -15.92
CA ASP A 229 -3.31 14.01 -16.29
C ASP A 229 -4.77 13.54 -16.10
N ALA A 230 -5.10 12.33 -16.55
CA ALA A 230 -6.42 11.75 -16.39
C ALA A 230 -6.81 11.57 -14.91
N LEU A 231 -5.86 11.18 -14.05
CA LEU A 231 -6.06 11.13 -12.60
C LEU A 231 -6.31 12.53 -12.01
N LEU A 232 -5.53 13.53 -12.41
CA LEU A 232 -5.70 14.92 -11.95
C LEU A 232 -7.02 15.55 -12.43
N GLU A 233 -7.50 15.18 -13.62
CA GLU A 233 -8.81 15.59 -14.14
C GLU A 233 -9.97 15.04 -13.31
N ARG A 234 -9.79 13.91 -12.61
CA ARG A 234 -10.75 13.37 -11.63
C ARG A 234 -10.79 14.18 -10.32
N GLY A 235 -9.93 15.18 -10.17
CA GLY A 235 -9.90 16.06 -9.01
C GLY A 235 -8.81 15.75 -7.98
N LEU A 236 -7.91 14.82 -8.27
CA LEU A 236 -6.78 14.53 -7.40
C LEU A 236 -5.82 15.72 -7.34
N GLU A 237 -5.11 15.85 -6.22
CA GLU A 237 -4.06 16.84 -6.00
C GLU A 237 -2.71 16.35 -6.52
N LEU A 238 -2.48 15.03 -6.46
CA LEU A 238 -1.22 14.39 -6.83
C LEU A 238 -1.47 13.01 -7.43
N ALA A 239 -0.91 12.76 -8.59
CA ALA A 239 -0.86 11.46 -9.25
C ALA A 239 0.57 10.94 -9.29
N VAL A 240 0.79 9.68 -8.90
CA VAL A 240 2.10 9.01 -8.93
C VAL A 240 2.03 7.77 -9.79
N VAL A 241 2.81 7.74 -10.86
CA VAL A 241 2.83 6.63 -11.83
C VAL A 241 4.18 5.93 -11.78
N LYS A 242 4.17 4.72 -11.22
CA LYS A 242 5.35 3.83 -11.17
C LYS A 242 5.61 3.24 -12.55
N GLN A 243 6.85 3.30 -13.02
CA GLN A 243 7.23 2.88 -14.38
C GLN A 243 8.20 1.69 -14.37
N GLY A 244 8.33 0.99 -13.24
CA GLY A 244 9.28 -0.11 -13.05
C GLY A 244 10.72 0.33 -13.31
N PRO A 245 11.44 -0.33 -14.24
CA PRO A 245 12.84 -0.01 -14.53
C PRO A 245 13.07 1.37 -15.17
N LYS A 246 12.02 2.14 -15.43
CA LYS A 246 12.10 3.52 -15.93
C LYS A 246 11.95 4.57 -14.83
N GLY A 247 11.71 4.17 -13.59
CA GLY A 247 11.55 5.08 -12.46
C GLY A 247 10.10 5.42 -12.13
N VAL A 248 9.85 6.66 -11.71
CA VAL A 248 8.54 7.12 -11.26
C VAL A 248 8.28 8.55 -11.74
N LEU A 249 7.05 8.78 -12.20
CA LEU A 249 6.51 10.10 -12.50
C LEU A 249 5.55 10.49 -11.37
N ALA A 250 5.66 11.73 -10.88
CA ALA A 250 4.65 12.34 -10.05
C ALA A 250 4.24 13.69 -10.64
N LYS A 251 2.94 13.99 -10.58
CA LYS A 251 2.38 15.18 -11.20
C LYS A 251 1.29 15.78 -10.32
N THR A 252 1.37 17.09 -10.14
CA THR A 252 0.30 17.96 -9.65
C THR A 252 -0.21 18.82 -10.79
N ARG A 253 -1.12 19.76 -10.54
CA ARG A 253 -1.55 20.73 -11.56
C ARG A 253 -0.43 21.69 -11.96
N ASP A 254 0.51 21.96 -11.05
CA ASP A 254 1.52 23.01 -11.19
C ASP A 254 2.95 22.44 -11.34
N GLU A 255 3.15 21.16 -11.04
CA GLU A 255 4.48 20.57 -10.98
C GLU A 255 4.49 19.18 -11.63
N ARG A 256 5.56 18.86 -12.37
CA ARG A 256 5.88 17.55 -12.93
C ARG A 256 7.29 17.15 -12.51
N VAL A 257 7.41 16.05 -11.83
CA VAL A 257 8.70 15.49 -11.42
C VAL A 257 8.79 14.05 -11.91
N GLU A 258 9.90 13.71 -12.55
CA GLU A 258 10.22 12.36 -12.96
C GLU A 258 11.60 12.00 -12.45
N VAL A 259 11.69 10.87 -11.72
CA VAL A 259 12.90 10.42 -11.07
C VAL A 259 13.29 9.07 -11.67
N PRO A 260 14.56 8.89 -12.07
CA PRO A 260 15.05 7.60 -12.57
C PRO A 260 15.03 6.53 -11.45
N PRO A 261 15.03 5.24 -11.81
CA PRO A 261 15.12 4.18 -10.82
C PRO A 261 16.49 4.19 -10.14
N TYR A 262 16.53 3.73 -8.90
CA TYR A 262 17.79 3.30 -8.29
C TYR A 262 18.04 1.84 -8.66
N PHE A 263 19.15 1.57 -9.35
CA PHE A 263 19.46 0.25 -9.85
C PHE A 263 20.09 -0.64 -8.78
N VAL A 264 19.56 -1.85 -8.65
CA VAL A 264 20.07 -2.90 -7.77
C VAL A 264 20.04 -4.25 -8.49
N ASP A 265 20.79 -5.20 -7.99
CA ASP A 265 20.61 -6.60 -8.38
C ASP A 265 19.31 -7.11 -7.74
N VAL A 266 18.31 -7.33 -8.56
CA VAL A 266 16.97 -7.74 -8.10
C VAL A 266 17.01 -9.20 -7.66
N VAL A 267 16.63 -9.42 -6.42
CA VAL A 267 16.43 -10.76 -5.82
C VAL A 267 14.94 -11.12 -5.83
N ASN A 268 14.09 -10.18 -5.37
CA ASN A 268 12.65 -10.36 -5.32
C ASN A 268 11.95 -8.99 -5.45
N GLY A 269 11.21 -8.78 -6.52
CA GLY A 269 10.51 -7.51 -6.77
C GLY A 269 9.26 -7.28 -5.91
N LEU A 270 8.79 -8.31 -5.18
CA LEU A 270 7.59 -8.22 -4.35
C LEU A 270 7.81 -7.30 -3.14
N GLY A 271 6.83 -6.43 -2.88
CA GLY A 271 6.90 -5.47 -1.78
C GLY A 271 7.69 -4.19 -2.04
N ALA A 272 8.40 -4.08 -3.17
CA ALA A 272 9.10 -2.84 -3.54
C ALA A 272 8.13 -1.65 -3.65
N GLY A 273 6.93 -1.87 -4.23
CA GLY A 273 5.87 -0.87 -4.31
C GLY A 273 5.32 -0.47 -2.94
N ASP A 274 5.20 -1.42 -2.02
CA ASP A 274 4.72 -1.16 -0.66
C ASP A 274 5.76 -0.37 0.15
N SER A 275 7.05 -0.71 -0.01
CA SER A 275 8.18 0.05 0.57
C SER A 275 8.21 1.48 0.06
N PHE A 276 8.06 1.65 -1.27
CA PHE A 276 7.89 2.97 -1.88
C PHE A 276 6.73 3.73 -1.23
N GLY A 277 5.55 3.09 -1.05
CA GLY A 277 4.37 3.71 -0.46
C GLY A 277 4.59 4.21 0.96
N GLY A 278 5.20 3.41 1.84
CA GLY A 278 5.51 3.82 3.21
C GLY A 278 6.54 4.95 3.29
N ALA A 279 7.60 4.87 2.48
CA ALA A 279 8.62 5.91 2.35
C ALA A 279 8.05 7.21 1.76
N PHE A 280 7.17 7.12 0.77
CA PHE A 280 6.43 8.25 0.21
C PHE A 280 5.58 8.95 1.28
N CYS A 281 4.83 8.20 2.08
CA CYS A 281 4.08 8.75 3.21
C CYS A 281 4.98 9.48 4.21
N TYR A 282 6.14 8.91 4.51
CA TYR A 282 7.12 9.55 5.38
C TYR A 282 7.59 10.90 4.82
N GLY A 283 8.05 10.94 3.56
CA GLY A 283 8.50 12.17 2.92
C GLY A 283 7.42 13.25 2.85
N LEU A 284 6.16 12.87 2.56
CA LEU A 284 5.02 13.79 2.62
C LEU A 284 4.84 14.41 4.01
N LEU A 285 5.04 13.64 5.08
CA LEU A 285 4.89 14.11 6.46
C LEU A 285 6.06 14.95 6.94
N GLN A 286 7.25 14.77 6.36
CA GLN A 286 8.41 15.65 6.57
C GLN A 286 8.26 16.99 5.84
N GLY A 287 7.31 17.10 4.90
CA GLY A 287 7.12 18.32 4.09
C GLY A 287 8.22 18.54 3.06
N TRP A 288 8.85 17.48 2.60
CA TRP A 288 9.87 17.55 1.55
C TRP A 288 9.26 17.96 0.21
N ASP A 289 10.09 18.49 -0.70
CA ASP A 289 9.70 18.67 -2.10
C ASP A 289 9.48 17.31 -2.78
N LEU A 290 8.77 17.34 -3.90
CA LEU A 290 8.32 16.12 -4.57
C LEU A 290 9.49 15.30 -5.11
N GLU A 291 10.55 15.94 -5.59
CA GLU A 291 11.74 15.24 -6.11
C GLU A 291 12.44 14.44 -4.99
N ARG A 292 12.66 15.05 -3.83
CA ARG A 292 13.25 14.36 -2.68
C ARG A 292 12.38 13.20 -2.20
N ILE A 293 11.05 13.39 -2.14
CA ILE A 293 10.12 12.32 -1.77
C ILE A 293 10.28 11.12 -2.72
N LEU A 294 10.28 11.36 -4.04
CA LEU A 294 10.37 10.29 -5.02
C LEU A 294 11.73 9.59 -5.03
N ARG A 295 12.83 10.33 -4.88
CA ARG A 295 14.17 9.75 -4.77
C ARG A 295 14.27 8.84 -3.54
N PHE A 296 13.81 9.32 -2.40
CA PHE A 296 13.80 8.56 -1.16
C PHE A 296 12.95 7.29 -1.28
N ALA A 297 11.74 7.41 -1.81
CA ALA A 297 10.83 6.28 -2.00
C ALA A 297 11.36 5.26 -3.02
N ASN A 298 12.00 5.70 -4.11
CA ASN A 298 12.64 4.82 -5.10
C ASN A 298 13.77 3.99 -4.48
N VAL A 299 14.64 4.62 -3.68
CA VAL A 299 15.73 3.92 -2.99
C VAL A 299 15.15 2.91 -2.00
N ALA A 300 14.11 3.30 -1.23
CA ALA A 300 13.45 2.38 -0.30
C ALA A 300 12.87 1.14 -1.01
N GLY A 301 12.20 1.34 -2.15
CA GLY A 301 11.70 0.24 -2.98
C GLY A 301 12.80 -0.65 -3.53
N ALA A 302 13.88 -0.06 -4.01
CA ALA A 302 15.02 -0.79 -4.56
C ALA A 302 15.75 -1.63 -3.49
N ILE A 303 15.88 -1.13 -2.26
CA ILE A 303 16.46 -1.91 -1.14
C ILE A 303 15.62 -3.18 -0.90
N VAL A 304 14.30 -3.09 -0.92
CA VAL A 304 13.44 -4.29 -0.77
C VAL A 304 13.63 -5.22 -1.96
N ALA A 305 13.67 -4.70 -3.19
CA ALA A 305 13.88 -5.52 -4.38
C ALA A 305 15.22 -6.29 -4.38
N SER A 306 16.24 -5.79 -3.68
CA SER A 306 17.54 -6.46 -3.51
C SER A 306 17.56 -7.53 -2.41
N ARG A 307 16.41 -7.73 -1.72
CA ARG A 307 16.26 -8.67 -0.61
C ARG A 307 15.21 -9.72 -0.95
N ARG A 308 15.24 -10.85 -0.25
CA ARG A 308 14.27 -11.94 -0.49
C ARG A 308 12.91 -11.66 0.14
N GLU A 309 12.92 -11.15 1.37
CA GLU A 309 11.74 -10.89 2.16
C GLU A 309 11.05 -9.59 1.72
N CYS A 310 9.77 -9.43 2.08
CA CYS A 310 9.02 -8.21 1.86
C CYS A 310 8.98 -7.36 3.15
N SER A 311 8.08 -7.66 4.08
CA SER A 311 7.82 -6.83 5.26
C SER A 311 9.04 -6.70 6.19
N THR A 312 9.79 -7.78 6.40
CA THR A 312 11.00 -7.77 7.26
C THR A 312 12.20 -7.13 6.59
N ALA A 313 12.15 -6.98 5.27
CA ALA A 313 13.19 -6.35 4.46
C ALA A 313 13.04 -4.83 4.30
N MET A 314 11.94 -4.25 4.80
CA MET A 314 11.69 -2.81 4.72
C MET A 314 12.82 -2.01 5.38
N PRO A 315 13.42 -1.05 4.66
CA PRO A 315 14.58 -0.29 5.17
C PRO A 315 14.18 0.70 6.27
N THR A 316 15.16 1.09 7.05
CA THR A 316 15.08 2.25 7.93
C THR A 316 15.38 3.54 7.17
N THR A 317 15.04 4.69 7.77
CA THR A 317 15.40 6.01 7.20
C THR A 317 16.90 6.12 6.99
N ASP A 318 17.71 5.70 7.96
CA ASP A 318 19.18 5.79 7.87
C ASP A 318 19.73 4.95 6.72
N GLU A 319 19.18 3.75 6.47
CA GLU A 319 19.61 2.92 5.32
C GLU A 319 19.34 3.63 3.98
N VAL A 320 18.23 4.33 3.86
CA VAL A 320 17.87 5.07 2.63
C VAL A 320 18.71 6.33 2.47
N GLU A 321 18.86 7.11 3.55
CA GLU A 321 19.64 8.37 3.51
C GLU A 321 21.11 8.11 3.22
N ASN A 322 21.72 7.05 3.78
CA ASN A 322 23.12 6.67 3.48
C ASN A 322 23.34 6.45 1.97
N ILE A 323 22.40 5.77 1.30
CA ILE A 323 22.48 5.55 -0.15
C ILE A 323 22.31 6.87 -0.91
N LEU A 324 21.41 7.74 -0.49
CA LEU A 324 21.19 9.04 -1.14
C LEU A 324 22.43 9.95 -1.00
N GLU A 325 23.11 9.95 0.16
CA GLU A 325 24.35 10.68 0.39
C GLU A 325 25.49 10.16 -0.50
N GLU A 326 25.58 8.84 -0.71
CA GLU A 326 26.55 8.25 -1.64
C GLU A 326 26.29 8.64 -3.10
N LEU A 327 25.02 8.78 -3.50
CA LEU A 327 24.63 9.19 -4.85
C LEU A 327 24.91 10.67 -5.13
N ASP A 328 24.86 11.52 -4.10
CA ASP A 328 25.07 12.96 -4.21
C ASP A 328 26.54 13.37 -4.03
N SER A 329 27.44 12.42 -3.69
CA SER A 329 28.87 12.64 -3.50
C SER A 329 29.69 12.46 -4.79
#